data_4e0fd7d5ba5f94c5a65a711ae95d81a1
#
_entry.id   4e0fd7d5ba5f94c5a65a711ae95d81a1
#
_cell.length_a   1.000
_cell.length_b   1.000
_cell.length_c   1.000
_cell.angle_alpha   90.00
_cell.angle_beta   90.00
_cell.angle_gamma   90.00
#
_symmetry.space_group_name_H-M   'P 1'
#
loop_
_entity.id
_entity.type
_entity.pdbx_description
1 polymer ?
#
loop_
_entity_poly.entity_id
_entity_poly.type
_entity_poly.pdbx_seq_one_letter_code
_entity_poly.pdbx_strand_id
1 'polypeptide(L)'
;PDYLAGYQPLWVNAKVLSEATFAEGVLRYGAMSFSALAVDVEWLDIAALRQLLRLAKEGLPVVMAREPKQPGKNKSDEFAQLDAELMKLPNVSATPTDVLKQKPLLEGENLPDFWCRQDGEEQYIFVANPAAKKLKYPLRYGQAFEDQGSERSMVVNTSAGPQSLQFKFRPNESLLLKVDK
;
A
#
# COMPACT_ATOMS: atom_id res chain seq x y z
N PRO A 1 -0.25 2.84 -6.88
CA PRO A 1 1.00 3.43 -7.37
C PRO A 1 2.09 2.36 -7.50
N ASP A 2 2.97 2.48 -8.51
CA ASP A 2 4.00 1.48 -8.81
C ASP A 2 4.98 1.24 -7.65
N TYR A 3 5.25 2.26 -6.86
CA TYR A 3 6.13 2.14 -5.69
C TYR A 3 5.53 1.32 -4.54
N LEU A 4 4.23 1.01 -4.59
CA LEU A 4 3.56 0.10 -3.66
C LEU A 4 3.30 -1.29 -4.26
N ALA A 5 3.82 -1.57 -5.47
CA ALA A 5 3.69 -2.89 -6.07
C ALA A 5 4.22 -3.97 -5.13
N GLY A 6 3.43 -5.02 -4.95
CA GLY A 6 3.75 -6.11 -4.03
C GLY A 6 3.54 -5.86 -2.54
N TYR A 7 3.26 -4.62 -2.13
CA TYR A 7 2.75 -4.31 -0.79
C TYR A 7 1.23 -4.46 -0.75
N GLN A 8 0.68 -4.50 0.45
CA GLN A 8 -0.77 -4.53 0.69
C GLN A 8 -1.20 -3.22 1.37
N PRO A 9 -1.40 -2.14 0.62
CA PRO A 9 -1.80 -0.86 1.18
C PRO A 9 -3.28 -0.88 1.60
N LEU A 10 -3.59 -0.20 2.71
CA LEU A 10 -4.95 0.11 3.12
C LEU A 10 -5.14 1.64 3.16
N TRP A 11 -6.26 2.09 2.63
CA TRP A 11 -6.65 3.50 2.73
C TRP A 11 -7.09 3.83 4.15
N VAL A 12 -6.52 4.90 4.69
CA VAL A 12 -6.85 5.40 6.03
C VAL A 12 -7.28 6.85 5.96
N ASN A 13 -8.09 7.27 6.93
CA ASN A 13 -8.57 8.65 7.04
C ASN A 13 -8.02 9.32 8.32
N ALA A 14 -8.33 10.60 8.50
CA ALA A 14 -7.88 11.38 9.66
C ALA A 14 -8.28 10.77 11.00
N LYS A 15 -9.45 10.10 11.09
CA LYS A 15 -9.88 9.42 12.31
C LYS A 15 -8.94 8.26 12.67
N VAL A 16 -8.62 7.41 11.69
CA VAL A 16 -7.64 6.33 11.90
C VAL A 16 -6.31 6.90 12.39
N LEU A 17 -5.80 7.95 11.74
CA LEU A 17 -4.55 8.59 12.16
C LEU A 17 -4.60 9.15 13.59
N SER A 18 -5.75 9.71 14.01
CA SER A 18 -5.90 10.27 15.36
C SER A 18 -5.94 9.21 16.46
N GLU A 19 -6.45 8.04 16.17
CA GLU A 19 -6.60 6.93 17.11
C GLU A 19 -5.42 5.93 17.06
N ALA A 20 -4.62 5.99 15.99
CA ALA A 20 -3.46 5.12 15.83
C ALA A 20 -2.32 5.51 16.75
N THR A 21 -1.53 4.52 17.15
CA THR A 21 -0.31 4.67 17.95
C THR A 21 0.88 4.05 17.22
N PHE A 22 2.04 4.70 17.31
CA PHE A 22 3.28 4.13 16.78
C PHE A 22 4.23 3.80 17.95
N ALA A 23 4.57 2.53 18.07
CA ALA A 23 5.51 2.06 19.07
C ALA A 23 6.26 0.82 18.56
N GLU A 24 7.50 0.65 18.97
CA GLU A 24 8.32 -0.53 18.63
C GLU A 24 8.42 -0.80 17.11
N GLY A 25 8.41 0.28 16.31
CA GLY A 25 8.49 0.18 14.84
C GLY A 25 7.17 -0.21 14.14
N VAL A 26 6.05 -0.22 14.86
CA VAL A 26 4.74 -0.64 14.33
C VAL A 26 3.67 0.40 14.61
N LEU A 27 2.94 0.80 13.58
CA LEU A 27 1.72 1.59 13.68
C LEU A 27 0.54 0.64 13.94
N ARG A 28 -0.20 0.85 15.03
CA ARG A 28 -1.35 0.03 15.42
C ARG A 28 -2.64 0.84 15.41
N TYR A 29 -3.69 0.24 14.86
CA TYR A 29 -5.06 0.73 14.95
C TYR A 29 -6.01 -0.45 15.14
N GLY A 30 -6.60 -0.59 16.32
CA GLY A 30 -7.35 -1.79 16.69
C GLY A 30 -6.49 -3.04 16.58
N ALA A 31 -6.96 -4.03 15.82
CA ALA A 31 -6.22 -5.27 15.56
C ALA A 31 -5.26 -5.17 14.34
N MET A 32 -5.26 -4.04 13.62
CA MET A 32 -4.42 -3.85 12.46
C MET A 32 -3.05 -3.30 12.82
N SER A 33 -2.04 -3.70 12.06
CA SER A 33 -0.66 -3.22 12.21
C SER A 33 -0.06 -2.87 10.85
N PHE A 34 0.74 -1.79 10.82
CA PHE A 34 1.38 -1.29 9.61
C PHE A 34 2.82 -0.89 9.92
N SER A 35 3.69 -0.95 8.92
CA SER A 35 5.11 -0.61 9.05
C SER A 35 5.44 0.80 8.59
N ALA A 36 4.61 1.40 7.76
CA ALA A 36 4.81 2.72 7.19
C ALA A 36 3.49 3.35 6.77
N LEU A 37 3.52 4.65 6.49
CA LEU A 37 2.41 5.40 5.91
C LEU A 37 2.84 6.04 4.59
N ALA A 38 2.01 5.93 3.55
CA ALA A 38 2.20 6.63 2.29
C ALA A 38 1.16 7.75 2.14
N VAL A 39 1.63 8.95 1.87
CA VAL A 39 0.80 10.13 1.59
C VAL A 39 0.86 10.39 0.08
N ASP A 40 -0.22 10.04 -0.62
CA ASP A 40 -0.39 10.24 -2.06
C ASP A 40 -1.76 10.90 -2.32
N VAL A 41 -1.97 12.04 -1.68
CA VAL A 41 -3.20 12.83 -1.80
C VAL A 41 -2.90 14.24 -2.26
N GLU A 42 -3.76 14.80 -3.10
CA GLU A 42 -3.63 16.21 -3.52
C GLU A 42 -4.04 17.17 -2.41
N TRP A 43 -5.02 16.79 -1.61
CA TRP A 43 -5.60 17.62 -0.56
C TRP A 43 -5.50 16.94 0.79
N LEU A 44 -4.93 17.64 1.77
CA LEU A 44 -4.80 17.17 3.15
C LEU A 44 -5.29 18.25 4.10
N ASP A 45 -6.24 17.93 4.96
CA ASP A 45 -6.67 18.88 5.98
C ASP A 45 -5.64 19.03 7.10
N ILE A 46 -5.69 20.16 7.79
CA ILE A 46 -4.70 20.48 8.84
C ILE A 46 -4.80 19.53 10.03
N ALA A 47 -5.97 18.96 10.32
CA ALA A 47 -6.14 18.01 11.41
C ALA A 47 -5.42 16.69 11.11
N ALA A 48 -5.55 16.20 9.87
CA ALA A 48 -4.81 15.04 9.40
C ALA A 48 -3.30 15.28 9.38
N LEU A 49 -2.84 16.46 8.91
CA LEU A 49 -1.43 16.84 8.90
C LEU A 49 -0.83 16.86 10.31
N ARG A 50 -1.56 17.39 11.31
CA ARG A 50 -1.12 17.37 12.72
C ARG A 50 -0.94 15.94 13.23
N GLN A 51 -1.86 15.02 12.91
CA GLN A 51 -1.72 13.62 13.32
C GLN A 51 -0.58 12.91 12.60
N LEU A 52 -0.41 13.20 11.31
CA LEU A 52 0.71 12.69 10.55
C LEU A 52 2.05 13.12 11.16
N LEU A 53 2.20 14.42 11.47
CA LEU A 53 3.39 14.96 12.11
C LEU A 53 3.64 14.33 13.49
N ARG A 54 2.58 14.14 14.30
CA ARG A 54 2.68 13.45 15.59
C ARG A 54 3.26 12.05 15.43
N LEU A 55 2.68 11.23 14.56
CA LEU A 55 3.12 9.87 14.33
C LEU A 55 4.53 9.81 13.74
N ALA A 56 4.86 10.73 12.83
CA ALA A 56 6.21 10.83 12.27
C ALA A 56 7.25 11.21 13.33
N LYS A 57 6.93 12.09 14.28
CA LYS A 57 7.80 12.41 15.43
C LYS A 57 8.00 11.21 16.37
N GLU A 58 7.03 10.32 16.47
CA GLU A 58 7.14 9.04 17.19
C GLU A 58 8.03 8.03 16.43
N GLY A 59 8.44 8.36 15.20
CA GLY A 59 9.35 7.54 14.38
C GLY A 59 8.67 6.77 13.24
N LEU A 60 7.37 6.96 13.00
CA LEU A 60 6.67 6.31 11.88
C LEU A 60 7.34 6.66 10.55
N PRO A 61 7.77 5.68 9.75
CA PRO A 61 8.23 5.92 8.39
C PRO A 61 7.11 6.46 7.50
N VAL A 62 7.36 7.61 6.84
CA VAL A 62 6.37 8.26 5.99
C VAL A 62 6.93 8.51 4.60
N VAL A 63 6.25 7.98 3.59
CA VAL A 63 6.51 8.29 2.19
C VAL A 63 5.62 9.45 1.78
N MET A 64 6.20 10.60 1.48
CA MET A 64 5.51 11.77 0.92
C MET A 64 5.55 11.69 -0.62
N ALA A 65 4.75 10.78 -1.20
CA ALA A 65 4.74 10.55 -2.64
C ALA A 65 4.19 11.74 -3.45
N ARG A 66 3.46 12.60 -2.78
CA ARG A 66 2.93 13.85 -3.33
C ARG A 66 2.96 14.94 -2.25
N GLU A 67 3.33 16.14 -2.62
CA GLU A 67 3.21 17.32 -1.77
C GLU A 67 1.73 17.72 -1.68
N PRO A 68 1.10 17.60 -0.50
CA PRO A 68 -0.32 17.87 -0.36
C PRO A 68 -0.60 19.37 -0.25
N LYS A 69 -1.77 19.79 -0.69
CA LYS A 69 -2.26 21.16 -0.56
C LYS A 69 -3.33 21.24 0.52
N GLN A 70 -3.36 22.37 1.21
CA GLN A 70 -4.45 22.63 2.14
C GLN A 70 -5.77 22.87 1.38
N PRO A 71 -6.87 22.17 1.73
CA PRO A 71 -8.17 22.43 1.13
C PRO A 71 -8.76 23.79 1.56
N GLY A 72 -9.73 24.28 0.78
CA GLY A 72 -10.44 25.54 1.07
C GLY A 72 -9.78 26.80 0.51
N LYS A 73 -10.52 27.92 0.59
CA LYS A 73 -10.07 29.22 0.07
C LYS A 73 -9.04 29.90 0.99
N ASN A 74 -9.23 29.79 2.30
CA ASN A 74 -8.37 30.43 3.28
C ASN A 74 -7.22 29.47 3.60
N LYS A 75 -6.01 29.86 3.24
CA LYS A 75 -4.80 29.13 3.58
C LYS A 75 -4.35 29.53 4.98
N SER A 76 -3.82 28.59 5.72
CA SER A 76 -3.26 28.81 7.05
C SER A 76 -1.73 28.73 6.99
N ASP A 77 -1.05 29.72 7.55
CA ASP A 77 0.39 29.67 7.70
C ASP A 77 0.85 28.50 8.55
N GLU A 78 -0.02 28.04 9.47
CA GLU A 78 0.23 26.86 10.28
C GLU A 78 0.38 25.59 9.41
N PHE A 79 -0.42 25.42 8.34
CA PHE A 79 -0.30 24.27 7.45
C PHE A 79 1.11 24.21 6.82
N ALA A 80 1.59 25.32 6.30
CA ALA A 80 2.93 25.38 5.69
C ALA A 80 4.04 25.12 6.72
N GLN A 81 3.88 25.58 7.96
CA GLN A 81 4.83 25.32 9.04
C GLN A 81 4.88 23.84 9.42
N LEU A 82 3.71 23.19 9.59
CA LEU A 82 3.61 21.77 9.92
C LEU A 82 4.17 20.88 8.80
N ASP A 83 3.89 21.23 7.55
CA ASP A 83 4.42 20.51 6.38
C ASP A 83 5.95 20.63 6.31
N ALA A 84 6.48 21.85 6.45
CA ALA A 84 7.92 22.07 6.50
C ALA A 84 8.60 21.38 7.69
N GLU A 85 7.94 21.26 8.82
CA GLU A 85 8.44 20.51 9.97
C GLU A 85 8.45 19.00 9.69
N LEU A 86 7.37 18.46 9.10
CA LEU A 86 7.25 17.07 8.71
C LEU A 86 8.38 16.66 7.77
N MET A 87 8.64 17.47 6.74
CA MET A 87 9.66 17.16 5.72
C MET A 87 11.11 17.23 6.24
N LYS A 88 11.35 17.77 7.43
CA LYS A 88 12.67 17.77 8.09
C LYS A 88 12.95 16.49 8.89
N LEU A 89 11.96 15.66 9.13
CA LEU A 89 12.14 14.45 9.92
C LEU A 89 12.91 13.39 9.12
N PRO A 90 13.87 12.68 9.72
CA PRO A 90 14.74 11.73 9.01
C PRO A 90 14.02 10.47 8.51
N ASN A 91 12.84 10.19 9.05
CA ASN A 91 11.96 9.08 8.67
C ASN A 91 10.86 9.50 7.69
N VAL A 92 10.96 10.67 7.08
CA VAL A 92 10.05 11.20 6.07
C VAL A 92 10.82 11.46 4.79
N SER A 93 10.39 10.91 3.67
CA SER A 93 11.03 11.13 2.36
C SER A 93 10.01 11.04 1.22
N ALA A 94 10.27 11.78 0.13
CA ALA A 94 9.56 11.60 -1.13
C ALA A 94 9.99 10.34 -1.88
N THR A 95 11.16 9.79 -1.55
CA THR A 95 11.71 8.58 -2.15
C THR A 95 11.29 7.35 -1.32
N PRO A 96 10.45 6.45 -1.86
CA PRO A 96 9.94 5.31 -1.10
C PRO A 96 11.05 4.41 -0.53
N THR A 97 12.11 4.16 -1.28
CA THR A 97 13.23 3.29 -0.87
C THR A 97 14.03 3.82 0.32
N ASP A 98 13.95 5.13 0.61
CA ASP A 98 14.62 5.72 1.76
C ASP A 98 13.92 5.34 3.07
N VAL A 99 12.62 5.16 3.01
CA VAL A 99 11.73 4.97 4.19
C VAL A 99 11.21 3.55 4.31
N LEU A 100 10.83 2.91 3.19
CA LEU A 100 10.31 1.54 3.19
C LEU A 100 11.47 0.56 3.35
N LYS A 101 11.71 0.12 4.58
CA LYS A 101 12.80 -0.84 4.90
C LYS A 101 12.35 -2.29 4.76
N GLN A 102 11.07 -2.56 4.85
CA GLN A 102 10.54 -3.89 4.63
C GLN A 102 10.37 -4.15 3.13
N LYS A 103 10.77 -5.34 2.72
CA LYS A 103 10.49 -5.80 1.36
C LYS A 103 8.99 -5.95 1.15
N PRO A 104 8.50 -5.74 -0.08
CA PRO A 104 7.11 -6.06 -0.41
C PRO A 104 6.86 -7.56 -0.19
N LEU A 105 5.61 -7.93 0.07
CA LEU A 105 5.23 -9.34 0.20
C LEU A 105 5.48 -10.11 -1.09
N LEU A 106 5.18 -9.48 -2.22
CA LEU A 106 5.39 -10.05 -3.55
C LEU A 106 6.35 -9.17 -4.36
N GLU A 107 7.28 -9.79 -5.05
CA GLU A 107 8.16 -9.13 -6.03
C GLU A 107 8.02 -9.81 -7.40
N GLY A 108 8.04 -9.03 -8.46
CA GLY A 108 7.98 -9.54 -9.84
C GLY A 108 7.43 -8.51 -10.82
N GLU A 109 7.60 -8.83 -12.11
CA GLU A 109 6.98 -8.05 -13.19
C GLU A 109 5.53 -8.45 -13.38
N ASN A 110 4.66 -7.47 -13.61
CA ASN A 110 3.23 -7.72 -13.87
C ASN A 110 2.55 -8.58 -12.80
N LEU A 111 2.76 -8.22 -11.53
CA LEU A 111 2.13 -8.92 -10.41
C LEU A 111 0.62 -9.04 -10.60
N PRO A 112 0.01 -10.20 -10.25
CA PRO A 112 -1.43 -10.34 -10.20
C PRO A 112 -2.02 -9.46 -9.08
N ASP A 113 -3.33 -9.21 -9.14
CA ASP A 113 -4.01 -8.65 -7.97
C ASP A 113 -3.95 -9.67 -6.85
N PHE A 114 -3.65 -9.23 -5.63
CA PHE A 114 -3.51 -10.13 -4.51
C PHE A 114 -4.06 -9.54 -3.22
N TRP A 115 -4.37 -10.43 -2.29
CA TRP A 115 -4.73 -10.13 -0.92
C TRP A 115 -4.07 -11.14 0.00
N CYS A 116 -3.47 -10.66 1.07
CA CYS A 116 -2.83 -11.52 2.06
C CYS A 116 -3.59 -11.46 3.38
N ARG A 117 -3.69 -12.60 4.05
CA ARG A 117 -4.22 -12.72 5.39
C ARG A 117 -3.29 -13.58 6.24
N GLN A 118 -3.02 -13.11 7.44
CA GLN A 118 -2.36 -13.89 8.49
C GLN A 118 -3.42 -14.53 9.38
N ASP A 119 -3.30 -15.83 9.66
CA ASP A 119 -4.13 -16.55 10.59
C ASP A 119 -3.24 -17.41 11.51
N GLY A 120 -3.01 -16.90 12.72
CA GLY A 120 -2.01 -17.45 13.61
C GLY A 120 -0.62 -17.45 13.00
N GLU A 121 -0.02 -18.63 12.83
CA GLU A 121 1.27 -18.79 12.19
C GLU A 121 1.20 -18.96 10.67
N GLU A 122 0.01 -19.22 10.14
CA GLU A 122 -0.21 -19.47 8.73
C GLU A 122 -0.45 -18.17 7.97
N GLN A 123 0.10 -18.07 6.77
CA GLN A 123 -0.12 -16.96 5.85
C GLN A 123 -0.81 -17.47 4.59
N TYR A 124 -1.89 -16.82 4.23
CA TYR A 124 -2.67 -17.13 3.04
C TYR A 124 -2.57 -15.97 2.05
N ILE A 125 -2.28 -16.26 0.79
CA ILE A 125 -2.22 -15.28 -0.28
C ILE A 125 -3.23 -15.67 -1.34
N PHE A 126 -4.26 -14.86 -1.50
CA PHE A 126 -5.20 -14.94 -2.60
C PHE A 126 -4.65 -14.14 -3.77
N VAL A 127 -4.50 -14.76 -4.93
CA VAL A 127 -4.05 -14.11 -6.16
C VAL A 127 -5.11 -14.26 -7.25
N ALA A 128 -5.36 -13.22 -8.01
CA ALA A 128 -6.40 -13.18 -9.02
C ALA A 128 -5.87 -12.60 -10.34
N ASN A 129 -6.36 -13.14 -11.45
CA ASN A 129 -6.10 -12.63 -12.79
C ASN A 129 -7.41 -12.14 -13.44
N PRO A 130 -7.92 -10.93 -13.07
CA PRO A 130 -9.17 -10.44 -13.60
C PRO A 130 -9.04 -10.07 -15.08
N ALA A 131 -9.81 -10.70 -15.94
CA ALA A 131 -9.89 -10.34 -17.36
C ALA A 131 -10.61 -8.99 -17.59
N ALA A 132 -11.41 -8.55 -16.60
CA ALA A 132 -12.22 -7.33 -16.69
C ALA A 132 -11.40 -6.03 -16.84
N LYS A 133 -10.13 -6.01 -16.50
CA LYS A 133 -9.24 -4.84 -16.67
C LYS A 133 -9.15 -4.35 -18.13
N LYS A 134 -9.46 -5.19 -19.10
CA LYS A 134 -9.39 -4.85 -20.53
C LYS A 134 -10.72 -4.37 -21.12
N LEU A 135 -11.80 -4.40 -20.37
CA LEU A 135 -13.10 -3.94 -20.85
C LEU A 135 -13.16 -2.42 -20.94
N LYS A 136 -13.60 -1.93 -22.11
CA LYS A 136 -13.88 -0.49 -22.32
C LYS A 136 -15.36 -0.22 -22.15
N TYR A 137 -15.70 0.77 -21.35
CA TYR A 137 -17.08 1.23 -21.18
C TYR A 137 -17.40 2.40 -22.13
N PRO A 138 -18.63 2.48 -22.67
CA PRO A 138 -19.73 1.54 -22.51
C PRO A 138 -19.44 0.21 -23.24
N LEU A 139 -19.89 -0.89 -22.65
CA LEU A 139 -19.73 -2.23 -23.24
C LEU A 139 -20.47 -2.28 -24.57
N ARG A 140 -19.78 -2.70 -25.64
CA ARG A 140 -20.38 -2.90 -26.96
C ARG A 140 -20.92 -4.32 -27.05
N TYR A 141 -22.03 -4.46 -27.78
CA TYR A 141 -22.57 -5.79 -28.09
C TYR A 141 -21.51 -6.66 -28.75
N GLY A 142 -21.38 -7.90 -28.29
CA GLY A 142 -20.37 -8.85 -28.80
C GLY A 142 -18.95 -8.65 -28.26
N GLN A 143 -18.71 -7.71 -27.32
CA GLN A 143 -17.43 -7.59 -26.65
C GLN A 143 -17.24 -8.81 -25.74
N ALA A 144 -16.28 -9.66 -26.10
CA ALA A 144 -15.89 -10.83 -25.32
C ALA A 144 -14.60 -10.57 -24.54
N PHE A 145 -14.40 -11.32 -23.46
CA PHE A 145 -13.10 -11.41 -22.80
C PHE A 145 -12.12 -12.15 -23.71
N GLU A 146 -10.87 -11.68 -23.76
CA GLU A 146 -9.82 -12.48 -24.38
C GLU A 146 -9.63 -13.75 -23.56
N ASP A 147 -9.84 -14.89 -24.19
CA ASP A 147 -9.70 -16.22 -23.57
C ASP A 147 -8.24 -16.70 -23.59
N GLN A 148 -7.33 -15.82 -23.21
CA GLN A 148 -5.91 -16.18 -23.14
C GLN A 148 -5.49 -16.27 -21.66
N GLY A 149 -4.99 -17.45 -21.30
CA GLY A 149 -4.30 -17.62 -20.03
C GLY A 149 -3.04 -16.76 -19.99
N SER A 150 -2.58 -16.45 -18.80
CA SER A 150 -1.35 -15.70 -18.60
C SER A 150 -0.41 -16.48 -17.70
N GLU A 151 0.87 -16.52 -18.05
CA GLU A 151 1.92 -16.99 -17.15
C GLU A 151 2.38 -15.85 -16.29
N ARG A 152 2.58 -16.13 -15.00
CA ARG A 152 3.08 -15.18 -14.00
C ARG A 152 4.21 -15.81 -13.21
N SER A 153 5.26 -15.05 -13.02
CA SER A 153 6.35 -15.37 -12.10
C SER A 153 6.37 -14.32 -11.00
N MET A 154 6.49 -14.77 -9.78
CA MET A 154 6.65 -13.86 -8.65
C MET A 154 7.53 -14.48 -7.57
N VAL A 155 8.11 -13.64 -6.75
CA VAL A 155 8.80 -14.04 -5.52
C VAL A 155 7.91 -13.66 -4.35
N VAL A 156 7.63 -14.61 -3.47
CA VAL A 156 6.96 -14.37 -2.20
C VAL A 156 8.03 -14.22 -1.13
N ASN A 157 8.08 -13.08 -0.46
CA ASN A 157 8.97 -12.84 0.66
C ASN A 157 8.33 -13.38 1.94
N THR A 158 8.87 -14.49 2.44
CA THR A 158 8.41 -15.14 3.68
C THR A 158 9.40 -14.95 4.80
N SER A 159 9.02 -15.30 6.03
CA SER A 159 9.93 -15.29 7.19
C SER A 159 11.08 -16.30 7.04
N ALA A 160 10.89 -17.38 6.27
CA ALA A 160 11.90 -18.38 5.94
C ALA A 160 12.81 -17.97 4.77
N GLY A 161 12.50 -16.84 4.09
CA GLY A 161 13.22 -16.33 2.94
C GLY A 161 12.36 -16.23 1.68
N PRO A 162 12.93 -15.73 0.58
CA PRO A 162 12.20 -15.55 -0.67
C PRO A 162 11.92 -16.92 -1.34
N GLN A 163 10.69 -17.10 -1.82
CA GLN A 163 10.25 -18.27 -2.57
C GLN A 163 9.79 -17.87 -3.96
N SER A 164 10.38 -18.44 -4.99
CA SER A 164 9.98 -18.19 -6.38
C SER A 164 8.81 -19.10 -6.78
N LEU A 165 7.76 -18.50 -7.29
CA LEU A 165 6.57 -19.20 -7.77
C LEU A 165 6.30 -18.87 -9.25
N GLN A 166 5.85 -19.87 -9.98
CA GLN A 166 5.36 -19.71 -11.35
C GLN A 166 3.99 -20.34 -11.48
N PHE A 167 3.06 -19.63 -12.07
CA PHE A 167 1.72 -20.16 -12.35
C PHE A 167 1.25 -19.77 -13.75
N LYS A 168 0.35 -20.60 -14.23
CA LYS A 168 -0.42 -20.32 -15.43
C LYS A 168 -1.87 -20.10 -15.04
N PHE A 169 -2.32 -18.88 -15.18
CA PHE A 169 -3.73 -18.54 -14.96
C PHE A 169 -4.56 -18.81 -16.20
N ARG A 170 -5.73 -19.36 -16.00
CA ARG A 170 -6.83 -19.27 -16.95
C ARG A 170 -7.46 -17.87 -16.84
N PRO A 171 -8.24 -17.44 -17.85
CA PRO A 171 -9.00 -16.20 -17.72
C PRO A 171 -9.91 -16.23 -16.49
N ASN A 172 -9.92 -15.12 -15.73
CA ASN A 172 -10.70 -14.97 -14.49
C ASN A 172 -10.41 -16.02 -13.40
N GLU A 173 -9.31 -16.73 -13.49
CA GLU A 173 -8.90 -17.68 -12.46
C GLU A 173 -8.31 -16.95 -11.25
N SER A 174 -8.55 -17.52 -10.08
CA SER A 174 -7.92 -17.12 -8.83
C SER A 174 -7.35 -18.34 -8.12
N LEU A 175 -6.29 -18.13 -7.36
CA LEU A 175 -5.61 -19.16 -6.58
C LEU A 175 -5.51 -18.69 -5.13
N LEU A 176 -5.67 -19.62 -4.21
CA LEU A 176 -5.37 -19.43 -2.80
C LEU A 176 -4.11 -20.22 -2.46
N LEU A 177 -3.07 -19.49 -2.11
CA LEU A 177 -1.78 -20.05 -1.71
C LEU A 177 -1.68 -20.05 -0.19
N LYS A 178 -1.26 -21.17 0.38
CA LYS A 178 -0.81 -21.23 1.76
C LYS A 178 0.71 -21.16 1.77
N VAL A 179 1.24 -20.27 2.57
CA VAL A 179 2.68 -20.11 2.76
C VAL A 179 3.02 -20.77 4.09
N ASP A 180 3.77 -21.84 4.02
CA ASP A 180 4.32 -22.47 5.20
C ASP A 180 5.57 -21.70 5.66
N LYS A 181 5.71 -21.55 6.98
CA LYS A 181 6.89 -20.89 7.59
C LYS A 181 8.12 -21.77 7.58
#